data_b9dc977bac879d105eb9f5b0a6fe230d
#
_entry.id   b9dc977bac879d105eb9f5b0a6fe230d
#
_cell.length_a   1.000
_cell.length_b   1.000
_cell.length_c   1.000
_cell.angle_alpha   90.00
_cell.angle_beta   90.00
_cell.angle_gamma   90.00
#
_symmetry.space_group_name_H-M   'P 1'
#
loop_
_entity.id
_entity.type
_entity.pdbx_description
1 polymer ?
#
loop_
_entity_poly.entity_id
_entity_poly.type
_entity_poly.pdbx_seq_one_letter_code
_entity_poly.pdbx_strand_id
1 'polypeptide(L)'
;MQLDQQPDDARTREDLARKVFALDGVEERPSIISVPGARALWLQDDLRAGPREAFMVEREFAHLHPEPDHSLHMALPPDLVQVASSQGWAELHPVAARGLIPQTAVMVYAPRNAHEVEIVAQLVEMSWRFARGEVQATP
;
A
#
# COMPACT_ATOMS: atom_id res chain seq x y z
N MET A 1 8.26 7.19 -8.95
CA MET A 1 9.22 6.13 -8.62
C MET A 1 10.19 6.62 -7.56
N GLN A 2 10.36 5.89 -6.48
CA GLN A 2 11.11 6.32 -5.30
C GLN A 2 12.48 5.65 -5.25
N LEU A 3 13.29 5.89 -6.28
CA LEU A 3 14.57 5.19 -6.41
C LEU A 3 15.65 5.65 -5.42
N ASP A 4 15.47 6.82 -4.81
CA ASP A 4 16.47 7.38 -3.87
C ASP A 4 16.47 6.65 -2.52
N GLN A 5 15.40 5.95 -2.19
CA GLN A 5 15.30 5.21 -0.93
C GLN A 5 14.98 3.76 -1.23
N GLN A 6 16.01 2.93 -1.27
CA GLN A 6 15.87 1.51 -1.57
C GLN A 6 16.69 0.67 -0.57
N PRO A 7 16.27 -0.56 -0.29
CA PRO A 7 17.04 -1.45 0.58
C PRO A 7 18.31 -1.94 -0.13
N ASP A 8 19.37 -2.19 0.65
CA ASP A 8 20.59 -2.78 0.13
C ASP A 8 20.46 -4.29 -0.13
N ASP A 9 19.45 -4.92 0.50
CA ASP A 9 19.27 -6.37 0.48
C ASP A 9 17.85 -6.72 0.03
N ALA A 10 17.74 -7.54 -1.01
CA ALA A 10 16.44 -7.98 -1.55
C ALA A 10 15.61 -8.74 -0.52
N ARG A 11 16.24 -9.32 0.52
CA ARG A 11 15.50 -10.00 1.60
C ARG A 11 14.61 -9.06 2.39
N THR A 12 14.93 -7.78 2.45
CA THR A 12 14.09 -6.77 3.11
C THR A 12 12.70 -6.73 2.47
N ARG A 13 12.65 -6.72 1.14
CA ARG A 13 11.38 -6.75 0.40
C ARG A 13 10.63 -8.05 0.62
N GLU A 14 11.34 -9.18 0.61
CA GLU A 14 10.71 -10.48 0.81
C GLU A 14 10.16 -10.62 2.25
N ASP A 15 10.83 -10.06 3.23
CA ASP A 15 10.33 -10.03 4.61
C ASP A 15 9.03 -9.23 4.70
N LEU A 16 8.98 -8.07 4.05
CA LEU A 16 7.76 -7.27 3.99
C LEU A 16 6.64 -8.05 3.30
N ALA A 17 6.93 -8.62 2.12
CA ALA A 17 5.94 -9.38 1.35
C ALA A 17 5.36 -10.52 2.16
N ARG A 18 6.19 -11.27 2.88
CA ARG A 18 5.75 -12.38 3.71
C ARG A 18 4.76 -11.91 4.78
N LYS A 19 5.04 -10.77 5.41
CA LYS A 19 4.16 -10.23 6.45
C LYS A 19 2.81 -9.77 5.89
N VAL A 20 2.82 -9.02 4.79
CA VAL A 20 1.60 -8.39 4.30
C VAL A 20 0.70 -9.35 3.53
N PHE A 21 1.27 -10.29 2.79
CA PHE A 21 0.46 -11.29 2.08
C PHE A 21 -0.09 -12.37 3.01
N ALA A 22 0.34 -12.40 4.28
CA ALA A 22 -0.22 -13.32 5.28
C ALA A 22 -1.47 -12.75 5.99
N LEU A 23 -1.85 -11.50 5.74
CA LEU A 23 -3.05 -10.91 6.32
C LEU A 23 -4.30 -11.66 5.86
N ASP A 24 -5.26 -11.84 6.76
CA ASP A 24 -6.48 -12.60 6.47
C ASP A 24 -7.27 -11.98 5.33
N GLY A 25 -7.67 -12.81 4.36
CA GLY A 25 -8.49 -12.37 3.24
C GLY A 25 -7.73 -11.64 2.16
N VAL A 26 -6.40 -11.65 2.22
CA VAL A 26 -5.55 -11.06 1.17
C VAL A 26 -5.18 -12.14 0.17
N GLU A 27 -5.36 -11.82 -1.11
CA GLU A 27 -4.95 -12.65 -2.22
C GLU A 27 -3.90 -11.89 -3.02
N GLU A 28 -2.81 -12.56 -3.33
CA GLU A 28 -1.78 -11.95 -4.18
C GLU A 28 -2.17 -12.11 -5.65
N ARG A 29 -2.20 -10.97 -6.37
CA ARG A 29 -2.46 -10.96 -7.82
C ARG A 29 -1.49 -10.00 -8.51
N PRO A 30 -1.29 -10.11 -9.82
CA PRO A 30 -0.62 -9.04 -10.56
C PRO A 30 -1.42 -7.74 -10.42
N SER A 31 -0.73 -6.62 -10.26
CA SER A 31 -1.42 -5.32 -10.19
C SER A 31 -2.04 -4.98 -11.54
N ILE A 32 -3.27 -4.45 -11.52
CA ILE A 32 -3.98 -4.05 -12.74
C ILE A 32 -3.79 -2.57 -13.07
N ILE A 33 -3.10 -1.83 -12.22
CA ILE A 33 -2.86 -0.39 -12.45
C ILE A 33 -1.38 0.00 -12.36
N SER A 34 -0.50 -0.96 -12.09
CA SER A 34 0.93 -0.69 -11.96
C SER A 34 1.71 -1.33 -13.09
N VAL A 35 3.04 -1.19 -13.06
CA VAL A 35 3.92 -1.77 -14.06
C VAL A 35 3.93 -3.30 -13.96
N PRO A 36 4.26 -4.01 -15.06
CA PRO A 36 4.38 -5.46 -15.01
C PRO A 36 5.36 -5.91 -13.92
N GLY A 37 4.99 -6.95 -13.18
CA GLY A 37 5.79 -7.46 -12.08
C GLY A 37 5.41 -6.89 -10.71
N ALA A 38 4.57 -5.87 -10.64
CA ALA A 38 4.06 -5.38 -9.37
C ALA A 38 3.12 -6.40 -8.75
N ARG A 39 3.30 -6.65 -7.44
CA ARG A 39 2.55 -7.66 -6.68
C ARG A 39 1.45 -6.96 -5.90
N ALA A 40 0.20 -7.27 -6.22
CA ALA A 40 -0.95 -6.59 -5.63
C ALA A 40 -1.53 -7.37 -4.45
N LEU A 41 -1.95 -6.60 -3.43
CA LEU A 41 -2.74 -7.09 -2.32
C LEU A 41 -4.20 -6.85 -2.70
N TRP A 42 -4.92 -7.94 -2.90
CA TRP A 42 -6.30 -7.95 -3.34
C TRP A 42 -7.18 -8.51 -2.22
N LEU A 43 -8.25 -7.80 -1.89
CA LEU A 43 -9.21 -8.31 -0.91
C LEU A 43 -10.06 -9.39 -1.59
N GLN A 44 -10.12 -10.59 -0.99
CA GLN A 44 -10.87 -11.72 -1.55
C GLN A 44 -12.33 -11.32 -1.84
N ASP A 45 -12.87 -11.83 -2.95
CA ASP A 45 -14.16 -11.40 -3.48
C ASP A 45 -15.33 -11.73 -2.55
N ASP A 46 -15.21 -12.74 -1.70
CA ASP A 46 -16.26 -13.17 -0.77
C ASP A 46 -16.28 -12.36 0.53
N LEU A 47 -15.32 -11.47 0.74
CA LEU A 47 -15.27 -10.65 1.94
C LEU A 47 -15.97 -9.31 1.72
N ARG A 48 -16.53 -8.79 2.81
CA ARG A 48 -17.13 -7.47 2.79
C ARG A 48 -16.08 -6.42 2.51
N ALA A 49 -16.34 -5.56 1.54
CA ALA A 49 -15.46 -4.45 1.18
C ALA A 49 -15.83 -3.18 1.95
N GLY A 50 -14.83 -2.37 2.26
CA GLY A 50 -15.01 -1.02 2.77
C GLY A 50 -15.40 -0.04 1.66
N PRO A 51 -15.25 1.27 1.91
CA PRO A 51 -15.66 2.29 0.94
C PRO A 51 -14.76 2.27 -0.30
N ARG A 52 -15.23 2.90 -1.38
CA ARG A 52 -14.48 2.96 -2.64
C ARG A 52 -13.08 3.54 -2.44
N GLU A 53 -12.94 4.52 -1.55
CA GLU A 53 -11.66 5.19 -1.26
C GLU A 53 -10.64 4.28 -0.61
N ALA A 54 -11.04 3.12 -0.13
CA ALA A 54 -10.15 2.14 0.47
C ALA A 54 -9.38 1.32 -0.58
N PHE A 55 -9.67 1.52 -1.85
CA PHE A 55 -9.08 0.74 -2.95
C PHE A 55 -8.47 1.65 -3.99
N MET A 56 -7.36 1.19 -4.57
CA MET A 56 -6.75 1.87 -5.71
C MET A 56 -7.60 1.66 -6.95
N VAL A 57 -7.98 0.41 -7.20
CA VAL A 57 -8.83 0.00 -8.31
C VAL A 57 -9.50 -1.32 -7.94
N GLU A 58 -10.80 -1.45 -8.18
CA GLU A 58 -11.58 -2.63 -7.85
C GLU A 58 -11.33 -3.07 -6.40
N ARG A 59 -10.73 -4.23 -6.16
CA ARG A 59 -10.45 -4.72 -4.80
C ARG A 59 -8.96 -4.74 -4.49
N GLU A 60 -8.14 -4.11 -5.32
CA GLU A 60 -6.71 -3.91 -5.07
C GLU A 60 -6.54 -2.72 -4.14
N PHE A 61 -6.07 -2.95 -2.91
CA PHE A 61 -5.88 -1.87 -1.94
C PHE A 61 -4.42 -1.44 -1.79
N ALA A 62 -3.46 -2.26 -2.24
CA ALA A 62 -2.04 -1.95 -2.18
C ALA A 62 -1.29 -2.78 -3.21
N HIS A 63 -0.09 -2.33 -3.58
CA HIS A 63 0.81 -3.15 -4.38
C HIS A 63 2.26 -2.80 -4.09
N LEU A 64 3.12 -3.81 -4.24
CA LEU A 64 4.57 -3.69 -4.12
C LEU A 64 5.16 -3.62 -5.52
N HIS A 65 6.02 -2.63 -5.76
CA HIS A 65 6.66 -2.48 -7.07
C HIS A 65 7.75 -3.52 -7.27
N PRO A 66 8.04 -3.88 -8.55
CA PRO A 66 9.16 -4.78 -8.85
C PRO A 66 10.48 -4.05 -8.76
N GLU A 67 11.58 -4.80 -8.68
CA GLU A 67 12.91 -4.20 -8.73
C GLU A 67 13.08 -3.33 -9.99
N PRO A 68 13.83 -2.26 -9.89
CA PRO A 68 14.66 -1.82 -8.75
C PRO A 68 13.93 -0.95 -7.73
N ASP A 69 12.65 -0.68 -7.91
CA ASP A 69 11.87 0.16 -7.02
C ASP A 69 11.12 -0.73 -6.02
N HIS A 70 11.51 -0.66 -4.74
CA HIS A 70 10.86 -1.44 -3.69
C HIS A 70 9.82 -0.64 -2.91
N SER A 71 9.41 0.51 -3.42
CA SER A 71 8.33 1.30 -2.81
C SER A 71 6.98 0.63 -3.05
N LEU A 72 5.96 1.15 -2.36
CA LEU A 72 4.60 0.64 -2.45
C LEU A 72 3.65 1.75 -2.84
N HIS A 73 2.50 1.36 -3.37
CA HIS A 73 1.31 2.21 -3.41
C HIS A 73 0.23 1.55 -2.56
N MET A 74 -0.57 2.36 -1.87
CA MET A 74 -1.68 1.84 -1.07
C MET A 74 -2.71 2.92 -0.80
N ALA A 75 -3.93 2.50 -0.46
CA ALA A 75 -4.97 3.39 -0.01
C ALA A 75 -4.97 3.44 1.52
N LEU A 76 -4.90 4.63 2.09
CA LEU A 76 -4.94 4.83 3.54
C LEU A 76 -6.13 5.70 3.93
N PRO A 77 -6.67 5.54 5.16
CA PRO A 77 -7.66 6.48 5.66
C PRO A 77 -7.11 7.91 5.63
N PRO A 78 -7.97 8.92 5.36
CA PRO A 78 -7.49 10.30 5.19
C PRO A 78 -6.62 10.83 6.32
N ASP A 79 -6.96 10.54 7.56
CA ASP A 79 -6.16 10.99 8.72
C ASP A 79 -4.75 10.42 8.67
N LEU A 80 -4.63 9.17 8.25
CA LEU A 80 -3.35 8.48 8.19
C LEU A 80 -2.52 8.94 6.99
N VAL A 81 -3.16 9.35 5.90
CA VAL A 81 -2.46 9.97 4.77
C VAL A 81 -1.66 11.19 5.26
N GLN A 82 -2.30 12.03 6.07
CA GLN A 82 -1.66 13.21 6.62
C GLN A 82 -0.50 12.86 7.55
N VAL A 83 -0.71 11.94 8.45
CA VAL A 83 0.32 11.53 9.43
C VAL A 83 1.51 10.90 8.72
N ALA A 84 1.26 9.94 7.83
CA ALA A 84 2.33 9.25 7.10
C ALA A 84 3.14 10.23 6.25
N SER A 85 2.47 11.18 5.60
CA SER A 85 3.13 12.18 4.76
C SER A 85 3.96 13.14 5.59
N SER A 86 3.42 13.65 6.71
CA SER A 86 4.14 14.61 7.54
C SER A 86 5.34 13.98 8.25
N GLN A 87 5.30 12.69 8.52
CA GLN A 87 6.41 11.97 9.15
C GLN A 87 7.43 11.39 8.16
N GLY A 88 7.24 11.62 6.86
CA GLY A 88 8.21 11.23 5.85
C GLY A 88 8.13 9.78 5.41
N TRP A 89 7.02 9.07 5.70
CA TRP A 89 6.84 7.67 5.28
C TRP A 89 6.19 7.54 3.91
N ALA A 90 5.46 8.57 3.48
CA ALA A 90 4.67 8.51 2.26
C ALA A 90 4.50 9.90 1.63
N GLU A 91 3.98 9.90 0.41
CA GLU A 91 3.52 11.12 -0.26
C GLU A 91 2.29 10.78 -1.09
N LEU A 92 1.44 11.77 -1.36
CA LEU A 92 0.24 11.55 -2.16
C LEU A 92 0.63 11.08 -3.56
N HIS A 93 -0.06 10.04 -4.04
CA HIS A 93 0.19 9.51 -5.38
C HIS A 93 -0.06 10.61 -6.42
N PRO A 94 0.83 10.80 -7.42
CA PRO A 94 0.65 11.86 -8.42
C PRO A 94 -0.67 11.80 -9.17
N VAL A 95 -1.17 10.60 -9.46
CA VAL A 95 -2.46 10.41 -10.14
C VAL A 95 -3.62 10.79 -9.22
N ALA A 96 -3.49 10.55 -7.91
CA ALA A 96 -4.47 10.99 -6.92
C ALA A 96 -4.50 12.51 -6.81
N ALA A 97 -3.35 13.16 -6.88
CA ALA A 97 -3.25 14.62 -6.86
C ALA A 97 -3.97 15.25 -8.05
N ARG A 98 -4.11 14.52 -9.16
CA ARG A 98 -4.85 14.96 -10.34
C ARG A 98 -6.34 14.60 -10.29
N GLY A 99 -6.79 13.91 -9.23
CA GLY A 99 -8.17 13.49 -9.09
C GLY A 99 -8.58 12.27 -9.93
N LEU A 100 -7.61 11.56 -10.52
CA LEU A 100 -7.91 10.40 -11.39
C LEU A 100 -8.10 9.11 -10.62
N ILE A 101 -7.58 9.04 -9.38
CA ILE A 101 -7.84 7.96 -8.44
C ILE A 101 -8.11 8.59 -7.08
N PRO A 102 -8.64 7.85 -6.09
CA PRO A 102 -8.95 8.43 -4.78
C PRO A 102 -7.75 9.13 -4.14
N GLN A 103 -7.98 10.25 -3.46
CA GLN A 103 -6.94 11.01 -2.76
C GLN A 103 -6.44 10.31 -1.49
N THR A 104 -6.94 9.13 -1.21
CA THR A 104 -6.42 8.22 -0.19
C THR A 104 -5.22 7.41 -0.70
N ALA A 105 -4.95 7.41 -2.00
CA ALA A 105 -3.85 6.67 -2.59
C ALA A 105 -2.52 7.39 -2.37
N VAL A 106 -1.58 6.69 -1.75
CA VAL A 106 -0.26 7.24 -1.42
C VAL A 106 0.86 6.36 -1.95
N MET A 107 2.02 6.97 -2.17
CA MET A 107 3.27 6.26 -2.40
C MET A 107 3.98 6.15 -1.05
N VAL A 108 4.30 4.92 -0.65
CA VAL A 108 5.03 4.64 0.59
C VAL A 108 6.47 4.28 0.22
N TYR A 109 7.42 4.97 0.85
CA TYR A 109 8.83 4.72 0.58
C TYR A 109 9.23 3.29 0.95
N ALA A 110 10.15 2.73 0.17
CA ALA A 110 10.65 1.38 0.41
C ALA A 110 11.28 1.28 1.81
N PRO A 111 10.97 0.23 2.58
CA PRO A 111 11.67 0.00 3.85
C PRO A 111 13.11 -0.43 3.56
N ARG A 112 14.06 0.17 4.29
CA ARG A 112 15.49 -0.06 4.05
C ARG A 112 16.09 -1.11 4.98
N ASN A 113 15.39 -1.42 6.07
CA ASN A 113 15.87 -2.33 7.11
C ASN A 113 14.69 -2.94 7.87
N ALA A 114 14.99 -3.84 8.81
CA ALA A 114 13.98 -4.57 9.56
C ALA A 114 13.05 -3.65 10.37
N HIS A 115 13.58 -2.56 10.94
CA HIS A 115 12.77 -1.61 11.69
C HIS A 115 11.74 -0.91 10.77
N GLU A 116 12.19 -0.49 9.60
CA GLU A 116 11.29 0.16 8.63
C GLU A 116 10.29 -0.82 8.03
N VAL A 117 10.66 -2.09 7.88
CA VAL A 117 9.70 -3.13 7.48
C VAL A 117 8.53 -3.20 8.44
N GLU A 118 8.80 -3.14 9.76
CA GLU A 118 7.73 -3.16 10.75
C GLU A 118 6.78 -1.97 10.58
N ILE A 119 7.31 -0.78 10.34
CA ILE A 119 6.50 0.43 10.17
C ILE A 119 5.68 0.35 8.88
N VAL A 120 6.31 -0.02 7.78
CA VAL A 120 5.61 -0.14 6.49
C VAL A 120 4.55 -1.24 6.55
N ALA A 121 4.85 -2.37 7.22
CA ALA A 121 3.86 -3.43 7.42
C ALA A 121 2.65 -2.93 8.21
N GLN A 122 2.86 -2.07 9.20
CA GLN A 122 1.75 -1.45 9.94
C GLN A 122 0.91 -0.55 9.05
N LEU A 123 1.52 0.20 8.15
CA LEU A 123 0.78 1.02 7.18
C LEU A 123 -0.07 0.14 6.25
N VAL A 124 0.50 -0.96 5.76
CA VAL A 124 -0.25 -1.92 4.94
C VAL A 124 -1.40 -2.52 5.75
N GLU A 125 -1.18 -2.84 7.03
CA GLU A 125 -2.25 -3.36 7.89
C GLU A 125 -3.39 -2.35 8.04
N MET A 126 -3.08 -1.07 8.16
CA MET A 126 -4.10 -0.03 8.21
C MET A 126 -4.87 0.08 6.89
N SER A 127 -4.18 -0.05 5.76
CA SER A 127 -4.82 -0.11 4.46
C SER A 127 -5.75 -1.32 4.36
N TRP A 128 -5.31 -2.47 4.86
CA TRP A 128 -6.10 -3.69 4.91
C TRP A 128 -7.37 -3.54 5.77
N ARG A 129 -7.26 -2.91 6.93
CA ARG A 129 -8.43 -2.64 7.78
C ARG A 129 -9.41 -1.70 7.09
N PHE A 130 -8.90 -0.69 6.43
CA PHE A 130 -9.71 0.24 5.65
C PHE A 130 -10.44 -0.50 4.52
N ALA A 131 -9.73 -1.38 3.80
CA ALA A 131 -10.32 -2.18 2.73
C ALA A 131 -11.42 -3.10 3.23
N ARG A 132 -11.32 -3.59 4.46
CA ARG A 132 -12.33 -4.45 5.08
C ARG A 132 -13.47 -3.69 5.74
N GLY A 133 -13.44 -2.36 5.71
CA GLY A 133 -14.47 -1.54 6.32
C GLY A 133 -14.38 -1.44 7.83
N GLU A 134 -13.24 -1.80 8.42
CA GLU A 134 -13.03 -1.73 9.88
C GLU A 134 -12.61 -0.34 10.33
N VAL A 135 -12.07 0.47 9.40
CA VAL A 135 -11.68 1.86 9.67
C VAL A 135 -12.42 2.73 8.67
N GLN A 136 -13.07 3.78 9.16
CA GLN A 136 -13.87 4.63 8.30
C GLN A 136 -13.04 5.77 7.71
N ALA A 137 -13.41 6.20 6.49
CA ALA A 137 -12.87 7.40 5.87
C ALA A 137 -13.61 8.60 6.48
N THR A 138 -13.30 8.92 7.72
CA THR A 138 -14.00 10.00 8.41
C THR A 138 -13.45 11.36 8.05
N PRO A 139 -14.32 12.35 8.08
CA PRO A 139 -13.90 13.73 7.96
C PRO A 139 -13.03 14.17 9.12
#